data_d3a6257ed2371ff35c58e170d0543237
#
_entry.id   d3a6257ed2371ff35c58e170d0543237
#
_cell.length_a   1.000
_cell.length_b   1.000
_cell.length_c   1.000
_cell.angle_alpha   90.00
_cell.angle_beta   90.00
_cell.angle_gamma   90.00
#
_symmetry.space_group_name_H-M   'P 1'
#
loop_
_entity.id
_entity.type
_entity.pdbx_description
1 polymer ?
#
loop_
_entity_poly.entity_id
_entity_poly.type
_entity_poly.pdbx_seq_one_letter_code
_entity_poly.pdbx_strand_id
1 'polypeptide(L)'
;KNKKQQYNYLIMNNKLLLDNLRSIPDWPIKGVNFRDVTTLFKNAECLKTIADEMYDLYKDKGITKVVGIESRGFVMSSALAIKLNAGIALCRKPGKLPCETVQESYAKEYGIDTIEIHKDAIEEGDVVLLHDDLLATGGTMKAACDLVRKFKPKKIYCNFIIELLDEGLNGREVFDKDIEITTLLKL
;
A
#
# COMPACT_ATOMS: atom_id res chain seq x y z
N LYS A 1 3.18 -18.49 20.25
CA LYS A 1 1.75 -18.20 20.52
C LYS A 1 0.88 -19.27 19.85
N ASN A 2 -0.16 -19.78 20.55
CA ASN A 2 -1.04 -20.84 20.06
C ASN A 2 -1.85 -20.31 18.85
N LYS A 3 -1.98 -21.13 17.77
CA LYS A 3 -2.75 -20.75 16.54
C LYS A 3 -4.16 -20.21 16.84
N LYS A 4 -4.83 -20.74 17.88
CA LYS A 4 -6.14 -20.28 18.32
C LYS A 4 -6.11 -18.85 18.93
N GLN A 5 -5.08 -18.51 19.67
CA GLN A 5 -4.90 -17.14 20.19
C GLN A 5 -4.60 -16.14 19.09
N GLN A 6 -3.79 -16.54 18.10
CA GLN A 6 -3.47 -15.71 16.94
C GLN A 6 -4.71 -15.48 16.06
N TYR A 7 -5.55 -16.51 15.87
CA TYR A 7 -6.80 -16.41 15.11
C TYR A 7 -7.80 -15.46 15.80
N ASN A 8 -7.99 -15.60 17.13
CA ASN A 8 -8.86 -14.70 17.89
C ASN A 8 -8.36 -13.25 17.87
N TYR A 9 -7.05 -13.03 17.93
CA TYR A 9 -6.43 -11.71 17.84
C TYR A 9 -6.72 -11.04 16.49
N LEU A 10 -6.54 -11.76 15.37
CA LEU A 10 -6.85 -11.27 14.03
C LEU A 10 -8.34 -10.92 13.86
N ILE A 11 -9.26 -11.73 14.40
CA ILE A 11 -10.70 -11.43 14.35
C ILE A 11 -11.03 -10.17 15.14
N MET A 12 -10.46 -9.99 16.31
CA MET A 12 -10.70 -8.79 17.15
C MET A 12 -10.16 -7.53 16.47
N ASN A 13 -8.98 -7.59 15.87
CA ASN A 13 -8.38 -6.47 15.19
C ASN A 13 -9.16 -6.09 13.92
N ASN A 14 -9.59 -7.07 13.12
CA ASN A 14 -10.44 -6.83 11.97
C ASN A 14 -11.76 -6.15 12.37
N LYS A 15 -12.39 -6.60 13.47
CA LYS A 15 -13.60 -5.97 13.99
C LYS A 15 -13.36 -4.51 14.40
N LEU A 16 -12.27 -4.23 15.12
CA LEU A 16 -11.90 -2.87 15.50
C LEU A 16 -11.78 -1.96 14.27
N LEU A 17 -11.06 -2.42 13.25
CA LEU A 17 -10.86 -1.63 12.03
C LEU A 17 -12.17 -1.43 11.27
N LEU A 18 -13.00 -2.48 11.13
CA LEU A 18 -14.29 -2.39 10.43
C LEU A 18 -15.27 -1.46 11.14
N ASP A 19 -15.36 -1.53 12.47
CA ASP A 19 -16.26 -0.68 13.27
C ASP A 19 -15.89 0.82 13.18
N ASN A 20 -14.62 1.13 12.86
CA ASN A 20 -14.13 2.51 12.73
C ASN A 20 -13.95 2.98 11.28
N LEU A 21 -14.14 2.10 10.29
CA LEU A 21 -14.02 2.45 8.87
C LEU A 21 -15.27 3.17 8.38
N ARG A 22 -15.12 4.41 7.90
CA ARG A 22 -16.21 5.16 7.29
C ARG A 22 -16.45 4.73 5.84
N SER A 23 -17.71 4.46 5.51
CA SER A 23 -18.16 4.24 4.15
C SER A 23 -19.05 5.41 3.71
N ILE A 24 -18.82 5.93 2.51
CA ILE A 24 -19.56 7.04 1.92
C ILE A 24 -20.18 6.53 0.63
N PRO A 25 -21.48 6.23 0.61
CA PRO A 25 -22.15 5.78 -0.60
C PRO A 25 -22.22 6.91 -1.64
N ASP A 26 -22.23 6.52 -2.91
CA ASP A 26 -22.36 7.41 -4.07
C ASP A 26 -21.33 8.55 -4.13
N TRP A 27 -20.10 8.31 -3.70
CA TRP A 27 -19.01 9.29 -3.75
C TRP A 27 -17.77 8.70 -4.47
N PRO A 28 -17.06 9.43 -5.34
CA PRO A 28 -17.36 10.79 -5.85
C PRO A 28 -18.47 10.82 -6.91
N ILE A 29 -18.92 9.65 -7.35
CA ILE A 29 -20.00 9.49 -8.33
C ILE A 29 -20.98 8.41 -7.86
N LYS A 30 -22.23 8.45 -8.35
CA LYS A 30 -23.27 7.47 -8.03
C LYS A 30 -22.81 6.04 -8.34
N GLY A 31 -23.08 5.12 -7.40
CA GLY A 31 -22.70 3.70 -7.49
C GLY A 31 -21.35 3.37 -6.85
N VAL A 32 -20.52 4.35 -6.51
CA VAL A 32 -19.24 4.13 -5.81
C VAL A 32 -19.45 4.18 -4.30
N ASN A 33 -19.10 3.11 -3.60
CA ASN A 33 -19.07 3.08 -2.14
C ASN A 33 -17.64 3.34 -1.65
N PHE A 34 -17.34 4.61 -1.39
CA PHE A 34 -15.99 5.04 -1.01
C PHE A 34 -15.63 4.58 0.41
N ARG A 35 -14.48 3.96 0.57
CA ARG A 35 -13.91 3.53 1.85
C ARG A 35 -12.90 4.56 2.34
N ASP A 36 -13.25 5.28 3.38
CA ASP A 36 -12.43 6.38 3.89
C ASP A 36 -11.56 5.91 5.07
N VAL A 37 -10.32 5.58 4.76
CA VAL A 37 -9.32 5.13 5.74
C VAL A 37 -8.89 6.25 6.72
N THR A 38 -9.20 7.52 6.43
CA THR A 38 -8.80 8.62 7.32
C THR A 38 -9.44 8.52 8.69
N THR A 39 -10.58 7.83 8.81
CA THR A 39 -11.20 7.53 10.10
C THR A 39 -10.42 6.52 10.93
N LEU A 40 -9.69 5.61 10.27
CA LEU A 40 -8.76 4.70 10.93
C LEU A 40 -7.51 5.47 11.41
N PHE A 41 -7.01 6.38 10.58
CA PHE A 41 -5.81 7.16 10.91
C PHE A 41 -6.02 8.12 12.10
N LYS A 42 -7.22 8.71 12.22
CA LYS A 42 -7.54 9.60 13.36
C LYS A 42 -7.75 8.85 14.68
N ASN A 43 -7.97 7.55 14.66
CA ASN A 43 -8.13 6.72 15.85
C ASN A 43 -6.78 6.10 16.22
N ALA A 44 -6.23 6.47 17.38
CA ALA A 44 -4.90 6.05 17.81
C ALA A 44 -4.77 4.52 17.94
N GLU A 45 -5.84 3.84 18.41
CA GLU A 45 -5.84 2.39 18.54
C GLU A 45 -5.85 1.70 17.18
N CYS A 46 -6.68 2.16 16.24
CA CYS A 46 -6.69 1.66 14.85
C CYS A 46 -5.34 1.89 14.17
N LEU A 47 -4.79 3.09 14.28
CA LEU A 47 -3.50 3.45 13.68
C LEU A 47 -2.38 2.55 14.19
N LYS A 48 -2.33 2.35 15.52
CA LYS A 48 -1.37 1.44 16.15
C LYS A 48 -1.56 -0.01 15.69
N THR A 49 -2.80 -0.49 15.68
CA THR A 49 -3.14 -1.86 15.24
C THR A 49 -2.69 -2.11 13.81
N ILE A 50 -2.98 -1.20 12.88
CA ILE A 50 -2.53 -1.29 11.49
C ILE A 50 -0.99 -1.37 11.42
N ALA A 51 -0.30 -0.48 12.13
CA ALA A 51 1.16 -0.46 12.12
C ALA A 51 1.78 -1.74 12.70
N ASP A 52 1.18 -2.31 13.76
CA ASP A 52 1.67 -3.54 14.39
C ASP A 52 1.42 -4.77 13.51
N GLU A 53 0.23 -4.90 12.93
CA GLU A 53 -0.10 -6.02 12.03
C GLU A 53 0.77 -6.00 10.76
N MET A 54 0.94 -4.84 10.14
CA MET A 54 1.81 -4.70 8.97
C MET A 54 3.26 -5.01 9.32
N TYR A 55 3.76 -4.54 10.47
CA TYR A 55 5.10 -4.88 10.93
C TYR A 55 5.27 -6.40 11.10
N ASP A 56 4.31 -7.09 11.70
CA ASP A 56 4.36 -8.55 11.90
C ASP A 56 4.41 -9.34 10.59
N LEU A 57 3.81 -8.83 9.51
CA LEU A 57 3.89 -9.42 8.18
C LEU A 57 5.28 -9.31 7.54
N TYR A 58 6.06 -8.28 7.90
CA TYR A 58 7.29 -7.94 7.16
C TYR A 58 8.57 -7.96 7.99
N LYS A 59 8.52 -8.07 9.31
CA LYS A 59 9.68 -8.01 10.22
C LYS A 59 10.81 -8.98 9.88
N ASP A 60 10.49 -10.12 9.28
CA ASP A 60 11.45 -11.17 8.92
C ASP A 60 11.74 -11.22 7.41
N LYS A 61 11.25 -10.23 6.62
CA LYS A 61 11.43 -10.17 5.17
C LYS A 61 12.68 -9.41 4.71
N GLY A 62 13.39 -8.78 5.64
CA GLY A 62 14.61 -8.02 5.33
C GLY A 62 14.36 -6.76 4.51
N ILE A 63 13.23 -6.08 4.72
CA ILE A 63 12.86 -4.84 4.04
C ILE A 63 13.91 -3.77 4.32
N THR A 64 14.48 -3.17 3.27
CA THR A 64 15.46 -2.09 3.36
C THR A 64 14.88 -0.73 2.94
N LYS A 65 13.82 -0.76 2.12
CA LYS A 65 13.16 0.44 1.61
C LYS A 65 11.63 0.28 1.61
N VAL A 66 10.93 1.25 2.15
CA VAL A 66 9.47 1.35 2.03
C VAL A 66 9.13 2.46 1.02
N VAL A 67 8.26 2.18 0.05
CA VAL A 67 7.80 3.16 -0.93
C VAL A 67 6.33 3.46 -0.68
N GLY A 68 6.03 4.70 -0.31
CA GLY A 68 4.65 5.17 -0.11
C GLY A 68 4.07 5.77 -1.39
N ILE A 69 2.84 5.40 -1.72
CA ILE A 69 2.12 5.94 -2.88
C ILE A 69 1.34 7.20 -2.48
N GLU A 70 1.48 8.28 -3.25
CA GLU A 70 0.76 9.55 -3.01
C GLU A 70 -0.75 9.34 -3.09
N SER A 71 -1.48 9.79 -2.08
CA SER A 71 -1.00 10.50 -0.90
C SER A 71 -1.25 9.73 0.41
N ARG A 72 -2.34 8.95 0.50
CA ARG A 72 -2.73 8.25 1.74
C ARG A 72 -1.77 7.10 2.11
N GLY A 73 -1.10 6.51 1.11
CA GLY A 73 -0.04 5.54 1.34
C GLY A 73 1.14 6.08 2.16
N PHE A 74 1.40 7.39 2.16
CA PHE A 74 2.50 7.98 2.93
C PHE A 74 2.35 7.80 4.43
N VAL A 75 1.11 7.81 4.94
CA VAL A 75 0.85 7.78 6.39
C VAL A 75 1.43 6.52 7.01
N MET A 76 1.03 5.36 6.51
CA MET A 76 1.49 4.08 7.06
C MET A 76 2.88 3.69 6.58
N SER A 77 3.31 4.15 5.40
CA SER A 77 4.69 3.92 4.92
C SER A 77 5.73 4.48 5.88
N SER A 78 5.47 5.66 6.46
CA SER A 78 6.37 6.27 7.45
C SER A 78 6.44 5.44 8.73
N ALA A 79 5.31 4.99 9.25
CA ALA A 79 5.25 4.13 10.43
C ALA A 79 5.96 2.79 10.19
N LEU A 80 5.75 2.17 9.02
CA LEU A 80 6.39 0.92 8.63
C LEU A 80 7.90 1.06 8.50
N ALA A 81 8.38 2.10 7.82
CA ALA A 81 9.80 2.35 7.63
C ALA A 81 10.52 2.45 8.99
N ILE A 82 9.95 3.19 9.94
CA ILE A 82 10.49 3.32 11.30
C ILE A 82 10.50 1.96 12.01
N LYS A 83 9.39 1.22 12.01
CA LYS A 83 9.28 -0.08 12.70
C LYS A 83 10.19 -1.15 12.11
N LEU A 84 10.39 -1.14 10.79
CA LEU A 84 11.24 -2.09 10.07
C LEU A 84 12.72 -1.69 10.02
N ASN A 85 13.07 -0.52 10.56
CA ASN A 85 14.41 0.08 10.44
C ASN A 85 14.86 0.20 8.97
N ALA A 86 13.93 0.63 8.10
CA ALA A 86 14.12 0.80 6.67
C ALA A 86 14.08 2.28 6.27
N GLY A 87 14.66 2.61 5.11
CA GLY A 87 14.49 3.93 4.50
C GLY A 87 13.08 4.08 3.91
N ILE A 88 12.67 5.33 3.61
CA ILE A 88 11.42 5.64 2.92
C ILE A 88 11.69 6.37 1.61
N ALA A 89 10.95 6.03 0.54
CA ALA A 89 10.88 6.75 -0.71
C ALA A 89 9.44 7.14 -1.02
N LEU A 90 9.26 8.27 -1.68
CA LEU A 90 7.94 8.79 -2.04
C LEU A 90 7.67 8.56 -3.52
N CYS A 91 6.60 7.85 -3.85
CA CYS A 91 6.08 7.72 -5.21
C CYS A 91 4.99 8.77 -5.41
N ARG A 92 5.21 9.71 -6.31
CA ARG A 92 4.37 10.90 -6.47
C ARG A 92 3.93 11.14 -7.91
N LYS A 93 2.99 12.05 -8.09
CA LYS A 93 2.62 12.60 -9.38
C LYS A 93 3.73 13.49 -9.94
N PRO A 94 3.88 13.60 -11.28
CA PRO A 94 4.93 14.38 -11.91
C PRO A 94 4.98 15.83 -11.42
N GLY A 95 6.21 16.33 -11.25
CA GLY A 95 6.47 17.69 -10.83
C GLY A 95 6.27 17.96 -9.33
N LYS A 96 6.08 16.92 -8.51
CA LYS A 96 5.95 17.02 -7.06
C LYS A 96 7.26 16.73 -6.31
N LEU A 97 8.26 16.19 -7.00
CA LEU A 97 9.57 15.89 -6.45
C LEU A 97 10.62 16.86 -7.03
N PRO A 98 11.42 17.54 -6.19
CA PRO A 98 12.59 18.27 -6.66
C PRO A 98 13.68 17.28 -7.10
N CYS A 99 14.64 17.71 -7.91
CA CYS A 99 15.74 16.90 -8.45
C CYS A 99 15.32 15.88 -9.51
N GLU A 100 16.30 15.04 -9.91
CA GLU A 100 16.08 14.02 -10.95
C GLU A 100 15.17 12.90 -10.46
N THR A 101 14.23 12.51 -11.32
CA THR A 101 13.28 11.44 -11.07
C THR A 101 13.35 10.35 -12.14
N VAL A 102 12.93 9.14 -11.79
CA VAL A 102 12.59 8.08 -12.72
C VAL A 102 11.06 7.99 -12.77
N GLN A 103 10.49 7.86 -13.96
CA GLN A 103 9.05 7.91 -14.19
C GLN A 103 8.53 6.62 -14.80
N GLU A 104 7.25 6.34 -14.54
CA GLU A 104 6.45 5.29 -15.19
C GLU A 104 5.08 5.84 -15.54
N SER A 105 4.64 5.57 -16.80
CA SER A 105 3.32 5.97 -17.28
C SER A 105 2.45 4.73 -17.48
N TYR A 106 1.18 4.81 -17.12
CA TYR A 106 0.24 3.71 -17.24
C TYR A 106 -1.13 4.18 -17.72
N ALA A 107 -1.81 3.29 -18.46
CA ALA A 107 -3.15 3.56 -18.96
C ALA A 107 -4.17 3.48 -17.82
N LYS A 108 -5.11 4.41 -17.82
CA LYS A 108 -6.35 4.37 -17.03
C LYS A 108 -7.54 4.19 -17.97
N GLU A 109 -8.70 3.97 -17.40
CA GLU A 109 -9.95 3.93 -18.14
C GLU A 109 -10.15 5.19 -19.01
N TYR A 110 -9.70 6.35 -18.47
CA TYR A 110 -9.72 7.63 -19.17
C TYR A 110 -8.31 8.27 -19.13
N GLY A 111 -7.50 8.00 -20.17
CA GLY A 111 -6.20 8.64 -20.38
C GLY A 111 -5.00 7.89 -19.82
N ILE A 112 -3.88 8.61 -19.75
CA ILE A 112 -2.60 8.12 -19.23
C ILE A 112 -2.29 8.88 -17.95
N ASP A 113 -1.86 8.16 -16.93
CA ASP A 113 -1.34 8.73 -15.69
C ASP A 113 0.15 8.41 -15.55
N THR A 114 0.89 9.22 -14.82
CA THR A 114 2.32 9.07 -14.61
C THR A 114 2.65 9.21 -13.14
N ILE A 115 3.61 8.42 -12.70
CA ILE A 115 4.17 8.48 -11.34
C ILE A 115 5.69 8.56 -11.42
N GLU A 116 6.30 9.12 -10.38
CA GLU A 116 7.75 9.32 -10.31
C GLU A 116 8.30 9.04 -8.91
N ILE A 117 9.55 8.62 -8.87
CA ILE A 117 10.37 8.45 -7.67
C ILE A 117 11.72 9.14 -7.92
N HIS A 118 12.34 9.75 -6.89
CA HIS A 118 13.69 10.28 -7.02
C HIS A 118 14.67 9.19 -7.49
N LYS A 119 15.58 9.56 -8.40
CA LYS A 119 16.54 8.65 -9.02
C LYS A 119 17.51 8.00 -8.02
N ASP A 120 17.75 8.65 -6.90
CA ASP A 120 18.65 8.20 -5.82
C ASP A 120 17.91 7.59 -4.62
N ALA A 121 16.59 7.39 -4.70
CA ALA A 121 15.78 6.95 -3.56
C ALA A 121 15.86 5.45 -3.28
N ILE A 122 16.19 4.64 -4.29
CA ILE A 122 16.25 3.17 -4.21
C ILE A 122 17.59 2.72 -4.79
N GLU A 123 18.27 1.83 -4.10
CA GLU A 123 19.54 1.27 -4.54
C GLU A 123 19.34 -0.11 -5.17
N GLU A 124 20.28 -0.50 -6.07
CA GLU A 124 20.31 -1.85 -6.63
C GLU A 124 20.49 -2.89 -5.49
N GLY A 125 19.62 -3.89 -5.48
CA GLY A 125 19.63 -4.93 -4.45
C GLY A 125 18.76 -4.66 -3.22
N ASP A 126 18.13 -3.47 -3.11
CA ASP A 126 17.15 -3.18 -2.05
C ASP A 126 16.03 -4.23 -2.03
N VAL A 127 15.53 -4.53 -0.84
CA VAL A 127 14.28 -5.26 -0.64
C VAL A 127 13.18 -4.22 -0.38
N VAL A 128 12.30 -4.04 -1.36
CA VAL A 128 11.35 -2.93 -1.39
C VAL A 128 9.95 -3.38 -0.99
N LEU A 129 9.34 -2.65 -0.06
CA LEU A 129 7.93 -2.75 0.29
C LEU A 129 7.17 -1.54 -0.24
N LEU A 130 6.31 -1.73 -1.24
CA LEU A 130 5.36 -0.73 -1.73
C LEU A 130 4.10 -0.75 -0.87
N HIS A 131 3.63 0.41 -0.45
CA HIS A 131 2.41 0.53 0.35
C HIS A 131 1.47 1.61 -0.17
N ASP A 132 0.18 1.23 -0.26
CA ASP A 132 -0.94 2.16 -0.42
C ASP A 132 -2.08 1.77 0.53
N ASP A 133 -3.07 2.63 0.69
CA ASP A 133 -4.19 2.38 1.60
C ASP A 133 -5.20 1.36 1.03
N LEU A 134 -5.44 1.37 -0.28
CA LEU A 134 -6.53 0.61 -0.88
C LEU A 134 -6.13 -0.04 -2.21
N LEU A 135 -6.45 -1.32 -2.36
CA LEU A 135 -6.37 -2.07 -3.60
C LEU A 135 -7.77 -2.17 -4.23
N ALA A 136 -7.98 -1.48 -5.36
CA ALA A 136 -9.17 -1.60 -6.20
C ALA A 136 -8.81 -2.30 -7.53
N THR A 137 -8.52 -1.55 -8.58
CA THR A 137 -8.11 -2.09 -9.89
C THR A 137 -6.64 -2.50 -9.96
N GLY A 138 -5.80 -2.04 -9.04
CA GLY A 138 -4.38 -2.36 -8.96
C GLY A 138 -3.46 -1.58 -9.91
N GLY A 139 -4.01 -0.82 -10.86
CA GLY A 139 -3.22 -0.17 -11.93
C GLY A 139 -2.10 0.74 -11.42
N THR A 140 -2.37 1.59 -10.44
CA THR A 140 -1.36 2.49 -9.87
C THR A 140 -0.23 1.72 -9.19
N MET A 141 -0.57 0.71 -8.39
CA MET A 141 0.45 -0.09 -7.69
C MET A 141 1.25 -0.97 -8.67
N LYS A 142 0.61 -1.50 -9.73
CA LYS A 142 1.31 -2.22 -10.81
C LYS A 142 2.34 -1.31 -11.48
N ALA A 143 1.96 -0.08 -11.84
CA ALA A 143 2.88 0.91 -12.38
C ALA A 143 4.01 1.26 -11.40
N ALA A 144 3.73 1.33 -10.11
CA ALA A 144 4.74 1.55 -9.09
C ALA A 144 5.72 0.36 -8.97
N CYS A 145 5.25 -0.89 -9.13
CA CYS A 145 6.12 -2.06 -9.23
C CYS A 145 7.04 -1.97 -10.46
N ASP A 146 6.50 -1.60 -11.62
CA ASP A 146 7.27 -1.47 -12.86
C ASP A 146 8.31 -0.34 -12.75
N LEU A 147 7.94 0.77 -12.11
CA LEU A 147 8.86 1.86 -11.79
C LEU A 147 10.00 1.41 -10.88
N VAL A 148 9.69 0.71 -9.78
CA VAL A 148 10.67 0.20 -8.83
C VAL A 148 11.61 -0.84 -9.47
N ARG A 149 11.13 -1.67 -10.41
CA ARG A 149 11.97 -2.62 -11.16
C ARG A 149 13.12 -1.95 -11.93
N LYS A 150 12.97 -0.69 -12.34
CA LYS A 150 14.03 0.07 -13.02
C LYS A 150 15.26 0.28 -12.14
N PHE A 151 15.10 0.22 -10.81
CA PHE A 151 16.19 0.31 -9.82
C PHE A 151 16.85 -1.04 -9.51
N LYS A 152 16.37 -2.14 -10.13
CA LYS A 152 16.88 -3.52 -9.94
C LYS A 152 16.88 -3.98 -8.47
N PRO A 153 15.75 -3.90 -7.76
CA PRO A 153 15.64 -4.39 -6.40
C PRO A 153 15.83 -5.91 -6.36
N LYS A 154 16.29 -6.44 -5.22
CA LYS A 154 16.37 -7.88 -4.97
C LYS A 154 14.98 -8.52 -4.88
N LYS A 155 14.01 -7.81 -4.28
CA LYS A 155 12.64 -8.28 -4.11
C LYS A 155 11.68 -7.10 -3.97
N ILE A 156 10.45 -7.28 -4.46
CA ILE A 156 9.35 -6.34 -4.29
C ILE A 156 8.20 -7.03 -3.55
N TYR A 157 7.64 -6.35 -2.56
CA TYR A 157 6.43 -6.69 -1.84
C TYR A 157 5.42 -5.57 -1.99
N CYS A 158 4.13 -5.90 -1.98
CA CYS A 158 3.04 -4.92 -1.97
C CYS A 158 2.14 -5.14 -0.76
N ASN A 159 1.75 -4.05 -0.11
CA ASN A 159 0.85 -4.08 1.03
C ASN A 159 -0.24 -3.02 0.90
N PHE A 160 -1.44 -3.38 1.35
CA PHE A 160 -2.57 -2.48 1.45
C PHE A 160 -3.30 -2.67 2.79
N ILE A 161 -4.00 -1.64 3.23
CA ILE A 161 -4.91 -1.77 4.38
C ILE A 161 -6.17 -2.50 3.93
N ILE A 162 -6.76 -2.09 2.81
CA ILE A 162 -8.04 -2.60 2.29
C ILE A 162 -7.86 -3.16 0.88
N GLU A 163 -8.48 -4.30 0.62
CA GLU A 163 -8.70 -4.87 -0.71
C GLU A 163 -10.19 -4.89 -0.99
N LEU A 164 -10.63 -4.28 -2.09
CA LEU A 164 -12.00 -4.35 -2.55
C LEU A 164 -12.20 -5.59 -3.42
N LEU A 165 -13.26 -6.35 -3.10
CA LEU A 165 -13.64 -7.58 -3.80
C LEU A 165 -14.94 -7.42 -4.61
N ASP A 166 -15.41 -6.17 -4.77
CA ASP A 166 -16.60 -5.86 -5.55
C ASP A 166 -16.48 -6.35 -7.00
N GLU A 167 -17.61 -6.66 -7.66
CA GLU A 167 -17.67 -7.16 -9.04
C GLU A 167 -16.88 -6.25 -10.00
N GLY A 168 -15.95 -6.86 -10.76
CA GLY A 168 -15.09 -6.15 -11.70
C GLY A 168 -13.81 -5.55 -11.11
N LEU A 169 -13.58 -5.67 -9.80
CA LEU A 169 -12.36 -5.21 -9.14
C LEU A 169 -11.41 -6.39 -8.87
N ASN A 170 -10.66 -6.80 -9.89
CA ASN A 170 -9.69 -7.89 -9.80
C ASN A 170 -8.26 -7.36 -9.62
N GLY A 171 -8.08 -6.48 -8.63
CA GLY A 171 -6.83 -5.75 -8.44
C GLY A 171 -5.58 -6.61 -8.27
N ARG A 172 -5.72 -7.86 -7.80
CA ARG A 172 -4.58 -8.80 -7.69
C ARG A 172 -4.13 -9.37 -9.03
N GLU A 173 -5.01 -9.47 -10.01
CA GLU A 173 -4.73 -10.15 -11.28
C GLU A 173 -3.77 -9.37 -12.18
N VAL A 174 -3.62 -8.06 -11.94
CA VAL A 174 -2.72 -7.22 -12.74
C VAL A 174 -1.24 -7.37 -12.37
N PHE A 175 -0.94 -8.02 -11.26
CA PHE A 175 0.44 -8.15 -10.77
C PHE A 175 1.13 -9.38 -11.32
N ASP A 176 2.45 -9.27 -11.47
CA ASP A 176 3.30 -10.39 -11.81
C ASP A 176 3.34 -11.41 -10.66
N LYS A 177 3.48 -12.69 -10.98
CA LYS A 177 3.42 -13.82 -10.02
C LYS A 177 4.51 -13.79 -8.95
N ASP A 178 5.60 -13.06 -9.17
CA ASP A 178 6.71 -12.91 -8.24
C ASP A 178 6.47 -11.84 -7.18
N ILE A 179 5.40 -11.03 -7.33
CA ILE A 179 4.99 -10.02 -6.36
C ILE A 179 4.09 -10.63 -5.28
N GLU A 180 4.57 -10.60 -4.04
CA GLU A 180 3.75 -11.01 -2.89
C GLU A 180 2.90 -9.83 -2.43
N ILE A 181 1.58 -10.02 -2.36
CA ILE A 181 0.60 -8.98 -1.99
C ILE A 181 -0.08 -9.37 -0.69
N THR A 182 -0.07 -8.46 0.28
CA THR A 182 -0.80 -8.61 1.54
C THR A 182 -1.81 -7.49 1.73
N THR A 183 -2.91 -7.81 2.39
CA THR A 183 -3.97 -6.87 2.76
C THR A 183 -4.46 -7.19 4.17
N LEU A 184 -4.85 -6.20 4.96
CA LEU A 184 -5.38 -6.42 6.30
C LEU A 184 -6.88 -6.73 6.26
N LEU A 185 -7.64 -5.97 5.47
CA LEU A 185 -9.09 -6.11 5.31
C LEU A 185 -9.44 -6.47 3.87
N LYS A 186 -10.47 -7.31 3.70
CA LYS A 186 -11.10 -7.62 2.42
C LYS A 186 -12.57 -7.26 2.49
N LEU A 187 -13.06 -6.42 1.58
CA LEU A 187 -14.42 -5.86 1.56
C LEU A 187 -15.07 -6.04 0.20
#